data_a1b80e0529dcc47af1eb594cf010e53d
#
_entry.id   a1b80e0529dcc47af1eb594cf010e53d
#
_cell.length_a   1.000
_cell.length_b   1.000
_cell.length_c   1.000
_cell.angle_alpha   90.00
_cell.angle_beta   90.00
_cell.angle_gamma   90.00
#
_symmetry.space_group_name_H-M   'P 1'
#
loop_
_entity.id
_entity.type
_entity.pdbx_description
1 polymer ?
#
loop_
_entity_poly.entity_id
_entity_poly.type
_entity_poly.pdbx_seq_one_letter_code
_entity_poly.pdbx_strand_id
1 'polypeptide(L)' 'MAHPAVLRNLVEEYEELRALHAENGRTEVRQRMDDVAYTLCVSTGTKDVDATLVAARA' A
#
# COMPACT_ATOMS: atom_id res chain seq x y z
N MET A 1 13.92 9.34 -5.12
CA MET A 1 12.57 9.35 -5.67
C MET A 1 12.14 7.94 -6.07
N ALA A 2 10.91 7.57 -5.75
CA ALA A 2 10.40 6.27 -6.12
C ALA A 2 10.03 6.26 -7.62
N HIS A 3 10.42 5.21 -8.30
CA HIS A 3 10.08 5.02 -9.70
C HIS A 3 8.56 4.79 -9.84
N PRO A 4 7.88 5.38 -10.85
CA PRO A 4 6.43 5.19 -11.01
C PRO A 4 5.98 3.73 -11.06
N ALA A 5 6.79 2.86 -11.67
CA ALA A 5 6.47 1.44 -11.73
C ALA A 5 6.50 0.79 -10.35
N VAL A 6 7.43 1.21 -9.49
CA VAL A 6 7.52 0.71 -8.13
C VAL A 6 6.29 1.13 -7.32
N LEU A 7 5.88 2.39 -7.45
CA LEU A 7 4.70 2.88 -6.78
C LEU A 7 3.45 2.11 -7.22
N ARG A 8 3.31 1.88 -8.52
CA ARG A 8 2.18 1.12 -9.03
C ARG A 8 2.17 -0.30 -8.48
N ASN A 9 3.31 -0.97 -8.45
CA ASN A 9 3.42 -2.32 -7.91
C ASN A 9 3.04 -2.36 -6.44
N LEU A 10 3.47 -1.37 -5.67
CA LEU A 10 3.13 -1.31 -4.26
C LEU A 10 1.63 -1.10 -4.04
N VAL A 11 1.00 -0.25 -4.85
CA VAL A 11 -0.44 -0.03 -4.78
C VAL A 11 -1.20 -1.32 -5.11
N GLU A 12 -0.79 -2.02 -6.15
CA GLU A 12 -1.41 -3.29 -6.52
C GLU A 12 -1.25 -4.33 -5.42
N GLU A 13 -0.06 -4.43 -4.84
CA GLU A 13 0.20 -5.34 -3.74
C GLU A 13 -0.68 -5.00 -2.53
N TYR A 14 -0.79 -3.73 -2.21
CA TYR A 14 -1.63 -3.29 -1.11
C TYR A 14 -3.09 -3.68 -1.32
N GLU A 15 -3.61 -3.46 -2.52
CA GLU A 15 -4.99 -3.78 -2.83
C GLU A 15 -5.25 -5.29 -2.77
N GLU A 16 -4.31 -6.10 -3.25
CA GLU A 16 -4.41 -7.56 -3.14
C GLU A 16 -4.42 -8.01 -1.68
N LEU A 17 -3.52 -7.46 -0.88
CA LEU A 17 -3.46 -7.79 0.55
C LEU A 17 -4.72 -7.36 1.28
N ARG A 18 -5.27 -6.22 0.90
CA ARG A 18 -6.50 -5.74 1.48
C ARG A 18 -7.67 -6.70 1.21
N ALA A 19 -7.74 -7.21 -0.01
CA ALA A 19 -8.76 -8.20 -0.37
C ALA A 19 -8.57 -9.50 0.41
N LEU A 20 -7.32 -9.96 0.53
CA LEU A 20 -7.00 -11.16 1.30
C LEU A 20 -7.36 -10.98 2.78
N HIS A 21 -7.04 -9.84 3.34
CA HIS A 21 -7.35 -9.56 4.74
C HIS A 21 -8.86 -9.55 4.98
N ALA A 22 -9.62 -9.03 4.03
CA ALA A 22 -11.07 -9.04 4.12
C ALA A 22 -11.65 -10.46 4.13
N GLU A 23 -10.99 -11.40 3.44
CA GLU A 23 -11.41 -12.79 3.42
C GLU A 23 -10.94 -13.57 4.63
N ASN A 24 -9.66 -13.46 4.97
CA ASN A 24 -9.01 -14.32 5.97
C ASN A 24 -8.71 -13.63 7.30
N GLY A 25 -8.45 -12.33 7.30
CA GLY A 25 -8.16 -11.57 8.51
C GLY A 25 -6.92 -12.03 9.28
N ARG A 26 -5.95 -12.64 8.61
CA ARG A 26 -4.75 -13.16 9.26
C ARG A 26 -3.80 -12.02 9.67
N THR A 27 -3.16 -12.20 10.82
CA THR A 27 -2.19 -11.23 11.33
C THR A 27 -1.04 -11.00 10.35
N GLU A 28 -0.58 -12.05 9.70
CA GLU A 28 0.51 -11.97 8.73
C GLU A 28 0.15 -11.06 7.56
N VAL A 29 -1.07 -11.20 7.04
CA VAL A 29 -1.56 -10.35 5.95
C VAL A 29 -1.64 -8.92 6.41
N ARG A 30 -2.15 -8.70 7.61
CA ARG A 30 -2.25 -7.35 8.19
C ARG A 30 -0.88 -6.70 8.33
N GLN A 31 0.10 -7.45 8.83
CA GLN A 31 1.46 -6.94 8.96
C GLN A 31 2.04 -6.54 7.61
N ARG A 32 1.80 -7.37 6.60
CA ARG A 32 2.27 -7.08 5.26
C ARG A 32 1.61 -5.81 4.70
N MET A 33 0.31 -5.67 4.93
CA MET A 33 -0.43 -4.46 4.54
C MET A 33 0.17 -3.21 5.21
N ASP A 34 0.45 -3.30 6.50
CA ASP A 34 1.04 -2.19 7.24
C ASP A 34 2.40 -1.82 6.68
N ASP A 35 3.22 -2.81 6.34
CA ASP A 35 4.54 -2.58 5.76
C ASP A 35 4.42 -1.89 4.40
N VAL A 36 3.55 -2.38 3.55
CA VAL A 36 3.34 -1.79 2.22
C VAL A 36 2.79 -0.39 2.34
N ALA A 37 1.82 -0.18 3.22
CA ALA A 37 1.24 1.14 3.47
C ALA A 37 2.31 2.11 3.96
N TYR A 38 3.16 1.68 4.88
CA TYR A 38 4.24 2.51 5.37
C TYR A 38 5.20 2.91 4.24
N THR A 39 5.58 1.94 3.43
CA THR A 39 6.47 2.18 2.30
C THR A 39 5.86 3.18 1.32
N LEU A 40 4.57 3.04 1.03
CA LEU A 40 3.86 3.97 0.17
C LEU A 40 3.86 5.38 0.75
N CYS A 41 3.55 5.51 2.04
CA CYS A 41 3.52 6.80 2.71
C CYS A 41 4.87 7.49 2.66
N VAL A 42 5.94 6.74 2.92
CA VAL A 42 7.29 7.29 2.87
C VAL A 42 7.67 7.72 1.44
N SER A 43 7.31 6.89 0.47
CA SER A 43 7.65 7.15 -0.93
C SER A 43 6.94 8.38 -1.50
N THR A 44 5.70 8.62 -1.07
CA THR A 44 4.93 9.77 -1.56
C THR A 44 5.02 10.99 -0.64
N GLY A 45 5.58 10.81 0.56
CA GLY A 45 5.68 11.89 1.54
C GLY A 45 4.37 12.21 2.24
N THR A 46 3.39 11.32 2.17
CA THR A 46 2.11 11.50 2.85
C THR A 46 2.06 10.65 4.10
N LYS A 47 1.17 11.01 5.03
CA LYS A 47 0.96 10.25 6.27
C LYS A 47 -0.33 9.45 6.25
N ASP A 48 -1.12 9.62 5.22
CA ASP A 48 -2.43 9.00 5.10
C ASP A 48 -2.42 8.03 3.93
N VAL A 49 -2.82 6.78 4.16
CA VAL A 49 -2.84 5.75 3.12
C VAL A 49 -3.80 6.13 1.99
N ASP A 50 -4.97 6.68 2.33
CA ASP A 50 -5.93 7.08 1.31
C ASP A 50 -5.36 8.18 0.40
N ALA A 51 -4.71 9.18 1.01
CA ALA A 51 -4.05 10.24 0.24
C ALA A 51 -2.91 9.67 -0.59
N THR A 52 -2.18 8.68 -0.04
CA THR A 52 -1.11 8.01 -0.76
C THR A 52 -1.63 7.30 -2.01
N LEU A 53 -2.72 6.57 -1.87
CA LEU A 53 -3.31 5.84 -2.99
C LEU A 53 -3.78 6.79 -4.08
N VAL A 54 -4.39 7.91 -3.69
CA VAL A 54 -4.81 8.93 -4.65
C VAL A 54 -3.60 9.53 -5.37
N ALA A 55 -2.55 9.87 -4.62
CA ALA A 55 -1.33 10.43 -5.21
C ALA A 55 -0.66 9.44 -6.17
N ALA A 56 -0.63 8.16 -5.81
CA ALA A 56 0.00 7.14 -6.63
C ALA A 56 -0.78 6.86 -7.91
N ARG A 57 -2.10 7.06 -7.88
CA ARG A 57 -2.95 6.87 -9.07
C ARG A 57 -2.98 8.09 -9.99
N ALA A 58 -2.69 9.23 -9.42
CA ALA A 58 -2.62 10.46 -10.21
C ALA A 58 -1.38 10.46 -11.09
#